data_ea289308eae1f66e3230c34d6be011fd
#
_entry.id   ea289308eae1f66e3230c34d6be011fd
#
_cell.length_a   1.000
_cell.length_b   1.000
_cell.length_c   1.000
_cell.angle_alpha   90.00
_cell.angle_beta   90.00
_cell.angle_gamma   90.00
#
_symmetry.space_group_name_H-M   'P 1'
#
loop_
_entity.id
_entity.type
_entity.pdbx_description
1 polymer ?
#
loop_
_entity_poly.entity_id
_entity_poly.type
_entity_poly.pdbx_seq_one_letter_code
_entity_poly.pdbx_strand_id
1 'polypeptide(L)'
;WHRKSINMNRGVAYWEEGEDQRIIYTVGPVAFAVNAKTGKLIPTFGKDGGIDLKEGLGRDKTKMFVAPTSPAMIYKNLFILSGLVGDNTPGDIRAFDVKTGKQKWIFHTIPFPGEPGYETWEDTTAYKYFGSTNSWAGFSLDEKRGILFAPTGNPTNDFYGGQRLGKGLYGNCLLALNAATGKLIWHFQTVHHDVWD
;
A
#
# COMPACT_ATOMS: atom_id res chain seq x y z
N TRP A 1 -10.59 13.64 -20.93
CA TRP A 1 -10.35 12.70 -19.84
C TRP A 1 -11.12 11.38 -20.06
N HIS A 2 -10.78 10.58 -21.08
CA HIS A 2 -11.40 9.27 -21.26
C HIS A 2 -10.35 8.17 -21.14
N ARG A 3 -9.89 7.88 -19.92
CA ARG A 3 -9.25 6.59 -19.66
C ARG A 3 -10.36 5.62 -19.27
N LYS A 4 -10.63 4.64 -20.12
CA LYS A 4 -11.51 3.51 -19.79
C LYS A 4 -10.84 2.72 -18.66
N SER A 5 -11.24 2.98 -17.43
CA SER A 5 -10.83 2.21 -16.25
C SER A 5 -12.09 1.67 -15.59
N ILE A 6 -12.09 0.39 -15.28
CA ILE A 6 -13.20 -0.30 -14.60
C ILE A 6 -13.09 -0.13 -13.06
N ASN A 7 -12.15 0.66 -12.58
CA ASN A 7 -11.83 0.73 -11.16
C ASN A 7 -12.67 1.76 -10.42
N MET A 8 -13.24 1.32 -9.30
CA MET A 8 -13.87 2.21 -8.32
C MET A 8 -12.78 2.99 -7.59
N ASN A 9 -12.87 4.32 -7.64
CA ASN A 9 -12.08 5.21 -6.80
C ASN A 9 -12.99 5.74 -5.68
N ARG A 10 -12.60 5.57 -4.43
CA ARG A 10 -13.38 6.00 -3.26
C ARG A 10 -13.02 7.39 -2.76
N GLY A 11 -12.08 8.05 -3.42
CA GLY A 11 -11.67 9.41 -3.07
C GLY A 11 -10.30 9.77 -3.61
N VAL A 12 -9.88 10.99 -3.30
CA VAL A 12 -8.61 11.55 -3.70
C VAL A 12 -7.90 12.13 -2.48
N ALA A 13 -6.59 12.31 -2.56
CA ALA A 13 -5.82 12.99 -1.52
C ALA A 13 -5.43 14.39 -1.98
N TYR A 14 -5.53 15.37 -1.09
CA TYR A 14 -5.10 16.74 -1.33
C TYR A 14 -3.81 17.04 -0.55
N TRP A 15 -2.88 17.74 -1.19
CA TRP A 15 -1.64 18.21 -0.59
C TRP A 15 -1.33 19.62 -1.05
N GLU A 16 -0.76 20.45 -0.17
CA GLU A 16 -0.30 21.78 -0.52
C GLU A 16 0.99 22.18 0.20
N GLU A 17 1.78 23.00 -0.48
CA GLU A 17 2.91 23.71 0.08
C GLU A 17 3.07 25.04 -0.68
N GLY A 18 2.66 26.14 -0.05
CA GLY A 18 2.60 27.46 -0.70
C GLY A 18 1.64 27.45 -1.89
N GLU A 19 2.14 27.83 -3.07
CA GLU A 19 1.34 27.85 -4.31
C GLU A 19 1.24 26.47 -5.00
N ASP A 20 2.04 25.49 -4.60
CA ASP A 20 1.98 24.13 -5.13
C ASP A 20 0.86 23.35 -4.43
N GLN A 21 -0.25 23.16 -5.15
CA GLN A 21 -1.44 22.46 -4.65
C GLN A 21 -1.76 21.29 -5.57
N ARG A 22 -1.85 20.10 -5.01
CA ARG A 22 -1.97 18.83 -5.76
C ARG A 22 -3.13 17.98 -5.30
N ILE A 23 -3.78 17.33 -6.26
CA ILE A 23 -4.65 16.19 -6.02
C ILE A 23 -3.91 14.94 -6.47
N ILE A 24 -3.77 13.98 -5.55
CA ILE A 24 -3.23 12.64 -5.84
C ILE A 24 -4.40 11.67 -5.95
N TYR A 25 -4.44 10.91 -7.03
CA TYR A 25 -5.49 9.90 -7.25
C TYR A 25 -4.94 8.69 -8.02
N THR A 26 -5.65 7.59 -8.00
CA THR A 26 -5.25 6.35 -8.66
C THR A 26 -6.23 5.95 -9.75
N VAL A 27 -5.71 5.40 -10.84
CA VAL A 27 -6.50 4.78 -11.90
C VAL A 27 -5.83 3.46 -12.27
N GLY A 28 -6.44 2.35 -11.87
CA GLY A 28 -5.76 1.05 -11.97
C GLY A 28 -4.43 1.05 -11.23
N PRO A 29 -3.36 0.55 -11.83
CA PRO A 29 -2.07 0.47 -11.18
C PRO A 29 -1.27 1.78 -11.21
N VAL A 30 -1.86 2.90 -11.61
CA VAL A 30 -1.12 4.17 -11.77
C VAL A 30 -1.64 5.22 -10.79
N ALA A 31 -0.74 5.82 -10.03
CA ALA A 31 -1.03 7.02 -9.25
C ALA A 31 -0.63 8.26 -10.03
N PHE A 32 -1.51 9.26 -10.07
CA PHE A 32 -1.35 10.52 -10.79
C PHE A 32 -1.34 11.70 -9.83
N ALA A 33 -0.67 12.78 -10.24
CA ALA A 33 -0.78 14.08 -9.62
C ALA A 33 -1.30 15.12 -10.61
N VAL A 34 -2.31 15.91 -10.18
CA VAL A 34 -2.81 17.05 -10.93
C VAL A 34 -2.74 18.30 -10.08
N ASN A 35 -2.57 19.44 -10.73
CA ASN A 35 -2.68 20.73 -10.08
C ASN A 35 -4.12 20.95 -9.63
N ALA A 36 -4.31 21.24 -8.33
CA ALA A 36 -5.64 21.30 -7.71
C ALA A 36 -6.50 22.47 -8.24
N LYS A 37 -5.87 23.56 -8.68
CA LYS A 37 -6.58 24.74 -9.21
C LYS A 37 -7.05 24.54 -10.66
N THR A 38 -6.26 23.79 -11.46
CA THR A 38 -6.49 23.71 -12.91
C THR A 38 -6.90 22.35 -13.43
N GLY A 39 -6.75 21.28 -12.60
CA GLY A 39 -6.99 19.90 -13.00
C GLY A 39 -5.98 19.35 -14.01
N LYS A 40 -4.93 20.10 -14.37
CA LYS A 40 -3.92 19.65 -15.32
C LYS A 40 -2.94 18.70 -14.67
N LEU A 41 -2.51 17.67 -15.40
CA LEU A 41 -1.44 16.77 -14.96
C LEU A 41 -0.17 17.56 -14.65
N ILE A 42 0.56 17.11 -13.63
CA ILE A 42 1.88 17.65 -13.28
C ILE A 42 2.94 16.76 -13.94
N PRO A 43 3.55 17.16 -15.06
CA PRO A 43 4.40 16.26 -15.86
C PRO A 43 5.66 15.80 -15.12
N THR A 44 6.11 16.56 -14.13
CA THR A 44 7.30 16.26 -13.31
C THR A 44 7.04 15.20 -12.22
N PHE A 45 5.77 14.79 -12.03
CA PHE A 45 5.43 13.71 -11.12
C PHE A 45 5.58 12.37 -11.83
N GLY A 46 6.56 11.57 -11.40
CA GLY A 46 6.88 10.29 -12.02
C GLY A 46 7.26 10.42 -13.49
N LYS A 47 6.66 9.59 -14.32
CA LYS A 47 6.77 9.66 -15.78
C LYS A 47 5.46 10.21 -16.34
N ASP A 48 5.53 11.34 -17.05
CA ASP A 48 4.37 11.97 -17.70
C ASP A 48 3.17 12.19 -16.75
N GLY A 49 3.44 12.60 -15.50
CA GLY A 49 2.44 12.88 -14.47
C GLY A 49 1.91 11.68 -13.71
N GLY A 50 2.52 10.51 -13.84
CA GLY A 50 2.10 9.28 -13.16
C GLY A 50 3.24 8.36 -12.75
N ILE A 51 2.96 7.50 -11.77
CA ILE A 51 3.85 6.42 -11.32
C ILE A 51 3.15 5.07 -11.43
N ASP A 52 3.86 4.07 -11.93
CA ASP A 52 3.39 2.68 -11.97
C ASP A 52 3.57 2.04 -10.59
N LEU A 53 2.46 1.73 -9.92
CA LEU A 53 2.46 1.12 -8.59
C LEU A 53 2.86 -0.36 -8.59
N LYS A 54 3.05 -0.98 -9.75
CA LYS A 54 3.64 -2.32 -9.84
C LYS A 54 5.18 -2.29 -9.71
N GLU A 55 5.78 -1.11 -9.90
CA GLU A 55 7.22 -0.92 -9.67
C GLU A 55 7.58 -1.15 -8.20
N GLY A 56 8.73 -1.78 -7.95
CA GLY A 56 9.29 -1.97 -6.62
C GLY A 56 8.64 -3.06 -5.77
N LEU A 57 7.68 -3.84 -6.30
CA LEU A 57 7.06 -4.96 -5.58
C LEU A 57 7.83 -6.28 -5.71
N GLY A 58 8.95 -6.31 -6.44
CA GLY A 58 9.85 -7.48 -6.49
C GLY A 58 9.30 -8.70 -7.23
N ARG A 59 8.22 -8.55 -8.00
CA ARG A 59 7.58 -9.64 -8.76
C ARG A 59 7.34 -9.27 -10.22
N ASP A 60 7.01 -10.26 -11.05
CA ASP A 60 6.69 -10.07 -12.47
C ASP A 60 5.43 -9.21 -12.64
N LYS A 61 5.62 -8.00 -13.17
CA LYS A 61 4.56 -7.01 -13.36
C LYS A 61 3.40 -7.50 -14.24
N THR A 62 3.67 -8.39 -15.17
CA THR A 62 2.64 -8.91 -16.11
C THR A 62 1.63 -9.79 -15.38
N LYS A 63 2.04 -10.39 -14.27
CA LYS A 63 1.23 -11.28 -13.44
C LYS A 63 0.60 -10.59 -12.23
N MET A 64 0.98 -9.34 -11.96
CA MET A 64 0.44 -8.59 -10.81
C MET A 64 -0.82 -7.82 -11.17
N PHE A 65 -1.78 -7.83 -10.26
CA PHE A 65 -2.92 -6.94 -10.26
C PHE A 65 -2.81 -5.94 -9.11
N VAL A 66 -2.80 -4.65 -9.42
CA VAL A 66 -2.75 -3.54 -8.44
C VAL A 66 -3.80 -2.52 -8.80
N ALA A 67 -4.71 -2.24 -7.88
CA ALA A 67 -5.78 -1.27 -8.06
C ALA A 67 -6.18 -0.63 -6.72
N PRO A 68 -5.41 0.31 -6.17
CA PRO A 68 -5.80 1.01 -4.96
C PRO A 68 -7.14 1.72 -5.16
N THR A 69 -8.09 1.43 -4.29
CA THR A 69 -9.44 2.01 -4.33
C THR A 69 -9.66 3.05 -3.25
N SER A 70 -8.92 2.99 -2.15
CA SER A 70 -8.94 3.99 -1.09
C SER A 70 -7.98 5.15 -1.38
N PRO A 71 -8.33 6.38 -0.99
CA PRO A 71 -7.45 7.53 -1.17
C PRO A 71 -6.13 7.33 -0.41
N ALA A 72 -5.06 7.92 -0.93
CA ALA A 72 -3.79 7.96 -0.23
C ALA A 72 -3.91 8.75 1.08
N MET A 73 -3.15 8.35 2.09
CA MET A 73 -2.97 9.14 3.31
C MET A 73 -1.81 10.11 3.10
N ILE A 74 -2.04 11.39 3.35
CA ILE A 74 -1.01 12.41 3.30
C ILE A 74 -0.36 12.57 4.67
N TYR A 75 0.97 12.54 4.70
CA TYR A 75 1.77 12.91 5.87
C TYR A 75 2.95 13.76 5.43
N LYS A 76 2.93 15.06 5.76
CA LYS A 76 3.95 16.03 5.28
C LYS A 76 4.08 15.95 3.75
N ASN A 77 5.27 15.70 3.24
CA ASN A 77 5.55 15.57 1.81
C ASN A 77 5.46 14.12 1.29
N LEU A 78 4.74 13.27 1.99
CA LEU A 78 4.50 11.87 1.60
C LEU A 78 3.04 11.63 1.31
N PHE A 79 2.76 10.82 0.29
CA PHE A 79 1.49 10.11 0.17
C PHE A 79 1.72 8.62 0.38
N ILE A 80 0.87 8.02 1.20
CA ILE A 80 1.01 6.63 1.64
C ILE A 80 -0.14 5.83 1.05
N LEU A 81 0.19 4.73 0.42
CA LEU A 81 -0.75 3.83 -0.25
C LEU A 81 -0.54 2.39 0.19
N SER A 82 -1.62 1.68 0.27
CA SER A 82 -1.78 0.25 0.06
C SER A 82 -3.05 0.09 -0.77
N GLY A 83 -3.52 -1.11 -1.02
CA GLY A 83 -4.79 -1.19 -1.72
C GLY A 83 -5.12 -2.58 -2.22
N LEU A 84 -6.21 -2.68 -2.97
CA LEU A 84 -6.64 -3.93 -3.56
C LEU A 84 -5.56 -4.47 -4.49
N VAL A 85 -5.14 -5.69 -4.24
CA VAL A 85 -4.15 -6.42 -5.04
C VAL A 85 -4.65 -7.83 -5.32
N GLY A 86 -4.08 -8.46 -6.34
CA GLY A 86 -4.39 -9.86 -6.67
C GLY A 86 -3.64 -10.85 -5.79
N ASP A 87 -4.05 -12.10 -5.86
CA ASP A 87 -3.60 -13.19 -4.99
C ASP A 87 -2.09 -13.38 -4.91
N ASN A 88 -1.40 -13.16 -6.01
CA ASN A 88 0.06 -13.27 -6.10
C ASN A 88 0.77 -11.91 -6.04
N THR A 89 0.09 -10.86 -5.61
CA THR A 89 0.62 -9.50 -5.57
C THR A 89 0.82 -9.07 -4.13
N PRO A 90 2.02 -8.59 -3.74
CA PRO A 90 2.25 -8.07 -2.39
C PRO A 90 1.31 -6.92 -2.05
N GLY A 91 0.72 -6.98 -0.86
CA GLY A 91 -0.15 -5.92 -0.32
C GLY A 91 0.58 -4.84 0.44
N ASP A 92 1.85 -4.66 0.17
CA ASP A 92 2.76 -3.79 0.92
C ASP A 92 2.25 -2.37 1.09
N ILE A 93 2.58 -1.78 2.23
CA ILE A 93 2.30 -0.37 2.52
C ILE A 93 3.50 0.45 2.07
N ARG A 94 3.28 1.46 1.24
CA ARG A 94 4.37 2.23 0.64
C ARG A 94 4.11 3.72 0.71
N ALA A 95 5.15 4.48 0.96
CA ALA A 95 5.12 5.94 0.86
C ALA A 95 5.94 6.44 -0.31
N PHE A 96 5.43 7.49 -0.91
CA PHE A 96 6.01 8.16 -2.05
C PHE A 96 6.06 9.66 -1.79
N ASP A 97 7.04 10.30 -2.36
CA ASP A 97 7.18 11.75 -2.34
C ASP A 97 6.09 12.43 -3.18
N VAL A 98 5.33 13.35 -2.61
CA VAL A 98 4.19 14.02 -3.30
C VAL A 98 4.62 14.87 -4.49
N LYS A 99 5.87 15.35 -4.52
CA LYS A 99 6.38 16.22 -5.60
C LYS A 99 6.91 15.41 -6.76
N THR A 100 7.61 14.33 -6.49
CA THR A 100 8.36 13.57 -7.50
C THR A 100 7.77 12.19 -7.81
N GLY A 101 6.92 11.64 -6.94
CA GLY A 101 6.43 10.27 -7.07
C GLY A 101 7.48 9.20 -6.72
N LYS A 102 8.69 9.58 -6.25
CA LYS A 102 9.71 8.60 -5.86
C LYS A 102 9.31 7.88 -4.58
N GLN A 103 9.44 6.55 -4.56
CA GLN A 103 9.23 5.76 -3.35
C GLN A 103 10.25 6.15 -2.28
N LYS A 104 9.78 6.37 -1.05
CA LYS A 104 10.59 6.74 0.11
C LYS A 104 10.79 5.59 1.07
N TRP A 105 9.74 4.81 1.31
CA TRP A 105 9.81 3.61 2.12
C TRP A 105 8.77 2.58 1.69
N ILE A 106 8.99 1.36 2.10
CA ILE A 106 8.10 0.21 1.96
C ILE A 106 8.06 -0.54 3.28
N PHE A 107 6.89 -1.00 3.67
CA PHE A 107 6.67 -1.97 4.73
C PHE A 107 6.10 -3.25 4.10
N HIS A 108 6.86 -4.33 4.18
CA HIS A 108 6.44 -5.62 3.66
C HIS A 108 5.41 -6.24 4.60
N THR A 109 4.19 -6.42 4.12
CA THR A 109 3.10 -7.03 4.91
C THR A 109 3.22 -8.54 5.01
N ILE A 110 4.02 -9.16 4.13
CA ILE A 110 4.56 -10.52 4.25
C ILE A 110 6.09 -10.34 4.37
N PRO A 111 6.67 -10.51 5.57
CA PRO A 111 8.05 -10.16 5.84
C PRO A 111 9.07 -10.95 5.02
N PHE A 112 10.15 -10.28 4.63
CA PHE A 112 11.29 -10.89 3.96
C PHE A 112 12.28 -11.46 4.98
N PRO A 113 13.21 -12.34 4.57
CA PRO A 113 14.25 -12.86 5.45
C PRO A 113 14.99 -11.76 6.19
N GLY A 114 15.04 -11.87 7.53
CA GLY A 114 15.67 -10.90 8.40
C GLY A 114 14.78 -9.74 8.86
N GLU A 115 13.58 -9.61 8.35
CA GLU A 115 12.59 -8.65 8.85
C GLU A 115 11.81 -9.22 10.03
N PRO A 116 11.39 -8.37 10.99
CA PRO A 116 10.54 -8.80 12.10
C PRO A 116 9.24 -9.44 11.59
N GLY A 117 8.86 -10.58 12.16
CA GLY A 117 7.67 -11.33 11.76
C GLY A 117 7.93 -12.43 10.73
N TYR A 118 9.10 -12.44 10.07
CA TYR A 118 9.46 -13.50 9.13
C TYR A 118 9.40 -14.90 9.75
N GLU A 119 9.85 -15.03 10.99
CA GLU A 119 9.84 -16.27 11.77
C GLU A 119 8.45 -16.83 12.08
N THR A 120 7.41 -16.05 11.83
CA THR A 120 6.02 -16.47 12.06
C THR A 120 5.43 -17.27 10.90
N TRP A 121 6.16 -17.34 9.79
CA TRP A 121 5.82 -18.11 8.60
C TRP A 121 6.63 -19.41 8.59
N GLU A 122 5.95 -20.56 8.66
CA GLU A 122 6.64 -21.88 8.57
C GLU A 122 7.23 -22.10 7.18
N ASP A 123 6.56 -21.60 6.14
CA ASP A 123 7.14 -21.54 4.81
C ASP A 123 8.06 -20.34 4.66
N THR A 124 9.35 -20.58 4.75
CA THR A 124 10.39 -19.57 4.61
C THR A 124 10.46 -18.92 3.22
N THR A 125 9.67 -19.37 2.26
CA THR A 125 9.57 -18.80 0.90
C THR A 125 8.25 -18.07 0.65
N ALA A 126 7.37 -17.98 1.64
CA ALA A 126 6.03 -17.37 1.57
C ALA A 126 6.03 -15.99 0.89
N TYR A 127 7.00 -15.13 1.22
CA TYR A 127 7.16 -13.80 0.63
C TYR A 127 7.34 -13.79 -0.90
N LYS A 128 7.68 -14.93 -1.50
CA LYS A 128 7.90 -15.01 -2.96
C LYS A 128 6.60 -15.19 -3.75
N TYR A 129 5.55 -15.76 -3.16
CA TYR A 129 4.34 -16.11 -3.90
C TYR A 129 3.02 -15.78 -3.20
N PHE A 130 2.92 -15.78 -1.87
CA PHE A 130 1.72 -15.28 -1.22
C PHE A 130 1.58 -13.78 -1.43
N GLY A 131 0.37 -13.32 -1.57
CA GLY A 131 0.02 -11.92 -1.77
C GLY A 131 -1.08 -11.47 -0.83
N SER A 132 -1.85 -10.49 -1.28
CA SER A 132 -2.84 -9.79 -0.46
C SER A 132 -2.23 -9.19 0.81
N THR A 133 -2.76 -9.44 1.99
CA THR A 133 -2.31 -8.82 3.25
C THR A 133 -2.26 -7.29 3.15
N ASN A 134 -3.20 -6.74 2.41
CA ASN A 134 -3.23 -5.32 2.07
C ASN A 134 -4.11 -4.53 3.04
N SER A 135 -3.92 -3.21 3.06
CA SER A 135 -4.75 -2.26 3.79
C SER A 135 -5.76 -1.60 2.83
N TRP A 136 -6.66 -2.39 2.25
CA TRP A 136 -7.63 -1.93 1.25
C TRP A 136 -8.70 -1.01 1.82
N ALA A 137 -8.95 -1.06 3.11
CA ALA A 137 -9.90 -0.17 3.80
C ALA A 137 -9.33 1.26 3.99
N GLY A 138 -8.03 1.46 3.75
CA GLY A 138 -7.34 2.73 3.98
C GLY A 138 -6.71 2.80 5.37
N PHE A 139 -6.37 4.00 5.79
CA PHE A 139 -5.55 4.28 6.97
C PHE A 139 -6.20 5.30 7.90
N SER A 140 -5.75 5.31 9.16
CA SER A 140 -5.90 6.45 10.05
C SER A 140 -4.53 7.01 10.41
N LEU A 141 -4.45 8.31 10.68
CA LEU A 141 -3.19 8.99 10.96
C LEU A 141 -3.31 9.85 12.23
N ASP A 142 -2.43 9.62 13.19
CA ASP A 142 -2.11 10.59 14.22
C ASP A 142 -1.01 11.51 13.68
N GLU A 143 -1.40 12.59 13.05
CA GLU A 143 -0.48 13.51 12.40
C GLU A 143 0.50 14.13 13.39
N LYS A 144 0.02 14.46 14.60
CA LYS A 144 0.83 15.10 15.65
C LYS A 144 1.99 14.21 16.10
N ARG A 145 1.74 12.89 16.22
CA ARG A 145 2.77 11.92 16.63
C ARG A 145 3.46 11.26 15.45
N GLY A 146 2.93 11.42 14.24
CA GLY A 146 3.43 10.78 13.04
C GLY A 146 3.23 9.26 13.04
N ILE A 147 2.09 8.80 13.55
CA ILE A 147 1.76 7.37 13.62
C ILE A 147 0.66 7.05 12.62
N LEU A 148 0.96 6.16 11.69
CA LEU A 148 0.02 5.61 10.73
C LEU A 148 -0.58 4.32 11.30
N PHE A 149 -1.90 4.24 11.37
CA PHE A 149 -2.61 3.01 11.72
C PHE A 149 -3.15 2.36 10.45
N ALA A 150 -2.74 1.12 10.22
CA ALA A 150 -3.04 0.36 9.02
C ALA A 150 -3.66 -1.00 9.38
N PRO A 151 -4.98 -1.20 9.13
CA PRO A 151 -5.57 -2.52 9.23
C PRO A 151 -5.17 -3.35 8.01
N THR A 152 -4.75 -4.60 8.20
CA THR A 152 -4.42 -5.53 7.12
C THR A 152 -5.43 -6.67 7.05
N GLY A 153 -5.73 -7.11 5.84
CA GLY A 153 -6.53 -8.30 5.58
C GLY A 153 -5.71 -9.58 5.56
N ASN A 154 -6.34 -10.66 5.09
CA ASN A 154 -5.74 -11.97 5.00
C ASN A 154 -4.63 -12.02 3.95
N PRO A 155 -3.60 -12.86 4.16
CA PRO A 155 -2.78 -13.34 3.06
C PRO A 155 -3.58 -14.30 2.17
N THR A 156 -3.21 -14.43 0.92
CA THR A 156 -3.72 -15.51 0.06
C THR A 156 -3.11 -16.87 0.47
N ASN A 157 -3.80 -17.99 0.34
CA ASN A 157 -5.19 -18.13 -0.11
C ASN A 157 -6.15 -17.72 1.01
N ASP A 158 -7.00 -16.75 0.78
CA ASP A 158 -7.91 -16.20 1.78
C ASP A 158 -9.12 -17.11 2.04
N PHE A 159 -9.75 -17.69 1.01
CA PHE A 159 -10.89 -18.61 1.18
C PHE A 159 -10.56 -19.85 2.01
N TYR A 160 -9.35 -20.36 1.97
CA TYR A 160 -8.87 -21.45 2.80
C TYR A 160 -7.39 -21.32 3.12
N GLY A 161 -7.09 -20.94 4.36
CA GLY A 161 -5.75 -20.67 4.86
C GLY A 161 -4.94 -21.87 5.33
N GLY A 162 -5.45 -23.10 5.25
CA GLY A 162 -4.80 -24.29 5.80
C GLY A 162 -3.44 -24.64 5.19
N GLN A 163 -3.08 -24.04 4.08
CA GLN A 163 -1.75 -24.17 3.46
C GLN A 163 -0.74 -23.12 3.94
N ARG A 164 -1.21 -22.05 4.62
CA ARG A 164 -0.37 -20.98 5.15
C ARG A 164 -0.04 -21.28 6.61
N LEU A 165 0.90 -22.20 6.85
CA LEU A 165 1.27 -22.60 8.20
C LEU A 165 1.98 -21.50 8.97
N GLY A 166 1.78 -21.46 10.30
CA GLY A 166 2.32 -20.45 11.20
C GLY A 166 1.33 -19.33 11.52
N LYS A 167 1.75 -18.34 12.31
CA LYS A 167 0.92 -17.19 12.68
C LYS A 167 0.71 -16.19 11.53
N GLY A 168 1.60 -16.19 10.53
CA GLY A 168 1.45 -15.44 9.30
C GLY A 168 1.39 -13.91 9.47
N LEU A 169 2.33 -13.32 10.24
CA LEU A 169 2.40 -11.86 10.34
C LEU A 169 2.76 -11.25 8.97
N TYR A 170 2.10 -10.19 8.55
CA TYR A 170 1.18 -9.32 9.28
C TYR A 170 -0.25 -9.46 8.77
N GLY A 171 -0.71 -10.67 8.50
CA GLY A 171 -2.12 -10.92 8.17
C GLY A 171 -3.04 -10.62 9.34
N ASN A 172 -4.24 -10.09 9.07
CA ASN A 172 -5.29 -9.77 10.05
C ASN A 172 -4.78 -8.94 11.24
N CYS A 173 -4.00 -7.92 10.95
CA CYS A 173 -3.39 -7.07 11.97
C CYS A 173 -3.93 -5.64 11.93
N LEU A 174 -3.86 -4.99 13.07
CA LEU A 174 -3.77 -3.54 13.15
C LEU A 174 -2.29 -3.19 13.37
N LEU A 175 -1.73 -2.46 12.44
CA LEU A 175 -0.34 -2.00 12.48
C LEU A 175 -0.28 -0.55 12.91
N ALA A 176 0.70 -0.20 13.76
CA ALA A 176 1.12 1.17 13.98
C ALA A 176 2.52 1.36 13.40
N LEU A 177 2.63 2.19 12.38
CA LEU A 177 3.87 2.48 11.68
C LEU A 177 4.29 3.93 11.91
N ASN A 178 5.58 4.19 11.95
CA ASN A 178 6.08 5.55 11.85
C ASN A 178 5.80 6.07 10.42
N ALA A 179 4.96 7.08 10.29
CA ALA A 179 4.50 7.58 8.99
C ALA A 179 5.64 8.17 8.12
N ALA A 180 6.74 8.65 8.74
CA ALA A 180 7.86 9.20 8.00
C ALA A 180 8.81 8.12 7.45
N THR A 181 8.90 6.95 8.10
CA THR A 181 9.93 5.96 7.81
C THR A 181 9.41 4.57 7.47
N GLY A 182 8.11 4.30 7.69
CA GLY A 182 7.51 2.97 7.54
C GLY A 182 7.91 1.97 8.62
N LYS A 183 8.73 2.35 9.62
CA LYS A 183 9.15 1.43 10.69
C LYS A 183 7.97 1.05 11.57
N LEU A 184 7.86 -0.25 11.87
CA LEU A 184 6.87 -0.78 12.80
C LEU A 184 7.14 -0.23 14.21
N ILE A 185 6.09 0.28 14.85
CA ILE A 185 6.08 0.69 16.25
C ILE A 185 5.49 -0.45 17.09
N TRP A 186 4.31 -0.92 16.71
CA TRP A 186 3.66 -2.09 17.27
C TRP A 186 2.65 -2.68 16.30
N HIS A 187 2.22 -3.91 16.56
CA HIS A 187 1.10 -4.54 15.88
C HIS A 187 0.19 -5.25 16.88
N PHE A 188 -1.05 -5.44 16.47
CA PHE A 188 -2.01 -6.31 17.16
C PHE A 188 -2.65 -7.22 16.10
N GLN A 189 -2.44 -8.52 16.23
CA GLN A 189 -3.05 -9.49 15.33
C GLN A 189 -4.41 -9.93 15.91
N THR A 190 -5.47 -9.74 15.13
CA THR A 190 -6.85 -10.02 15.57
C THR A 190 -7.16 -11.51 15.50
N VAL A 191 -6.57 -12.21 14.54
CA VAL A 191 -6.71 -13.67 14.36
C VAL A 191 -5.33 -14.27 14.12
N HIS A 192 -4.90 -15.22 14.96
CA HIS A 192 -3.54 -15.76 14.96
C HIS A 192 -3.32 -16.95 14.02
N HIS A 193 -4.08 -17.18 13.10
CA HIS A 193 -4.10 -18.03 11.92
C HIS A 193 -5.53 -18.06 11.44
N ASP A 194 -5.78 -17.29 10.44
CA ASP A 194 -7.07 -17.26 9.77
C ASP A 194 -7.12 -18.38 8.75
N VAL A 195 -8.09 -19.26 8.90
CA VAL A 195 -8.25 -20.47 8.06
C VAL A 195 -9.34 -20.27 7.01
N TRP A 196 -10.34 -19.44 7.30
CA TRP A 196 -11.50 -19.22 6.45
C TRP A 196 -11.80 -17.73 6.30
N ASP A 197 -12.13 -17.30 5.08
CA ASP A 197 -12.70 -15.99 4.80
C ASP A 197 -14.24 -16.06 4.78
#